data_5e057d8d4f39a6ebb69555fd30217653
#
_entry.id   5e057d8d4f39a6ebb69555fd30217653
#
_cell.length_a   1.000
_cell.length_b   1.000
_cell.length_c   1.000
_cell.angle_alpha   90.00
_cell.angle_beta   90.00
_cell.angle_gamma   90.00
#
_symmetry.space_group_name_H-M   'P 1'
#
loop_
_entity.id
_entity.type
_entity.pdbx_description
1 polymer ?
#
loop_
_entity_poly.entity_id
_entity_poly.type
_entity_poly.pdbx_seq_one_letter_code
_entity_poly.pdbx_strand_id
1 'polypeptide(L)'
;MDESTVREQAEIHAKATVSGDLRTAGSALTKEAMAQAPAVMKAMPATLDSCEVTSVHSDGAEVVAQIRYSGGNEEATVESRWADRDGAPKIVDLKVL
;
A
#
# COMPACT_ATOMS: atom_id res chain seq x y z
N MET A 1 15.41 -0.66 8.25
CA MET A 1 14.21 -1.27 7.64
C MET A 1 14.62 -1.88 6.33
N ASP A 2 14.39 -3.14 6.12
CA ASP A 2 14.81 -3.83 4.91
C ASP A 2 13.65 -4.08 3.95
N GLU A 3 14.00 -4.40 2.70
CA GLU A 3 13.01 -4.62 1.64
C GLU A 3 12.12 -5.83 1.90
N SER A 4 12.65 -6.88 2.50
CA SER A 4 11.84 -8.08 2.75
C SER A 4 10.79 -7.83 3.83
N THR A 5 11.12 -7.06 4.86
CA THR A 5 10.15 -6.66 5.89
C THR A 5 9.04 -5.80 5.28
N VAL A 6 9.41 -4.85 4.42
CA VAL A 6 8.41 -3.99 3.76
C VAL A 6 7.55 -4.82 2.80
N ARG A 7 8.13 -5.75 2.05
CA ARG A 7 7.35 -6.63 1.17
C ARG A 7 6.30 -7.39 1.96
N GLU A 8 6.68 -7.96 3.09
CA GLU A 8 5.76 -8.69 3.96
C GLU A 8 4.63 -7.80 4.46
N GLN A 9 4.97 -6.61 4.94
CA GLN A 9 3.97 -5.65 5.42
C GLN A 9 3.07 -5.12 4.30
N ALA A 10 3.64 -4.91 3.11
CA ALA A 10 2.88 -4.48 1.95
C ALA A 10 1.88 -5.55 1.51
N GLU A 11 2.26 -6.83 1.58
CA GLU A 11 1.36 -7.93 1.26
C GLU A 11 0.20 -8.00 2.26
N ILE A 12 0.48 -7.86 3.55
CA ILE A 12 -0.56 -7.84 4.60
C ILE A 12 -1.53 -6.67 4.36
N HIS A 13 -0.98 -5.49 4.10
CA HIS A 13 -1.78 -4.30 3.83
C HIS A 13 -2.66 -4.47 2.58
N ALA A 14 -2.08 -4.98 1.50
CA ALA A 14 -2.81 -5.16 0.24
C ALA A 14 -3.94 -6.19 0.38
N LYS A 15 -3.67 -7.31 1.03
CA LYS A 15 -4.68 -8.34 1.27
C LYS A 15 -5.82 -7.81 2.13
N ALA A 16 -5.51 -7.03 3.15
CA ALA A 16 -6.52 -6.40 4.00
C ALA A 16 -7.39 -5.43 3.20
N THR A 17 -6.78 -4.68 2.28
CA THR A 17 -7.50 -3.76 1.40
C THR A 17 -8.50 -4.52 0.51
N VAL A 18 -8.07 -5.62 -0.08
CA VAL A 18 -8.92 -6.44 -0.97
C VAL A 18 -10.06 -7.09 -0.17
N SER A 19 -9.79 -7.57 1.03
CA SER A 19 -10.81 -8.24 1.85
C SER A 19 -11.78 -7.27 2.54
N GLY A 20 -11.51 -5.98 2.47
CA GLY A 20 -12.35 -4.97 3.14
C GLY A 20 -12.05 -4.82 4.62
N ASP A 21 -10.94 -5.35 5.10
CA ASP A 21 -10.48 -5.18 6.48
C ASP A 21 -9.80 -3.82 6.62
N LEU A 22 -10.62 -2.78 6.73
CA LEU A 22 -10.14 -1.40 6.74
C LEU A 22 -9.30 -1.06 7.99
N ARG A 23 -9.53 -1.76 9.08
CA ARG A 23 -8.73 -1.57 10.30
C ARG A 23 -7.29 -1.97 10.07
N THR A 24 -7.07 -3.18 9.55
CA THR A 24 -5.72 -3.67 9.26
C THR A 24 -5.06 -2.85 8.16
N ALA A 25 -5.80 -2.57 7.08
CA ALA A 25 -5.27 -1.76 5.98
C ALA A 25 -4.85 -0.36 6.47
N GLY A 26 -5.71 0.29 7.26
CA GLY A 26 -5.45 1.64 7.77
C GLY A 26 -4.36 1.70 8.80
N SER A 27 -4.11 0.62 9.55
CA SER A 27 -3.09 0.60 10.59
C SER A 27 -1.67 0.77 10.03
N ALA A 28 -1.48 0.51 8.73
CA ALA A 28 -0.19 0.72 8.07
C ALA A 28 0.04 2.17 7.67
N LEU A 29 -0.99 3.03 7.71
CA LEU A 29 -0.92 4.40 7.20
C LEU A 29 -0.58 5.40 8.30
N THR A 30 0.31 6.34 7.98
CA THR A 30 0.50 7.54 8.81
C THR A 30 -0.68 8.49 8.57
N LYS A 31 -0.77 9.56 9.35
CA LYS A 31 -1.79 10.58 9.16
C LYS A 31 -1.72 11.19 7.77
N GLU A 32 -0.51 11.45 7.28
CA GLU A 32 -0.27 12.02 5.96
C GLU A 32 -0.80 11.10 4.86
N ALA A 33 -0.51 9.81 4.97
CA ALA A 33 -0.99 8.82 3.99
C ALA A 33 -2.50 8.62 4.11
N MET A 34 -3.03 8.65 5.33
CA MET A 34 -4.48 8.53 5.56
C MET A 34 -5.26 9.63 4.84
N ALA A 35 -4.71 10.85 4.82
CA ALA A 35 -5.33 11.97 4.11
C ALA A 35 -5.39 11.74 2.59
N GLN A 36 -4.49 10.93 2.04
CA GLN A 36 -4.46 10.60 0.62
C GLN A 36 -5.39 9.44 0.25
N ALA A 37 -5.79 8.63 1.23
CA ALA A 37 -6.55 7.39 0.99
C ALA A 37 -7.85 7.60 0.19
N PRO A 38 -8.70 8.61 0.46
CA PRO A 38 -9.90 8.79 -0.33
C PRO A 38 -9.65 9.00 -1.82
N ALA A 39 -8.64 9.79 -2.18
CA ALA A 39 -8.29 10.03 -3.58
C ALA A 39 -7.74 8.76 -4.25
N VAL A 40 -6.94 7.98 -3.51
CA VAL A 40 -6.40 6.71 -4.00
C VAL A 40 -7.54 5.72 -4.24
N MET A 41 -8.46 5.59 -3.29
CA MET A 41 -9.60 4.68 -3.42
C MET A 41 -10.47 5.04 -4.63
N LYS A 42 -10.65 6.32 -4.91
CA LYS A 42 -11.40 6.78 -6.07
C LYS A 42 -10.77 6.36 -7.39
N ALA A 43 -9.45 6.29 -7.44
CA ALA A 43 -8.72 5.93 -8.65
C ALA A 43 -8.54 4.42 -8.81
N MET A 44 -8.93 3.64 -7.81
CA MET A 44 -8.83 2.18 -7.85
C MET A 44 -10.11 1.55 -8.43
N PRO A 45 -10.05 0.28 -8.88
CA PRO A 45 -11.26 -0.44 -9.28
C PRO A 45 -12.30 -0.43 -8.17
N ALA A 46 -13.58 -0.28 -8.54
CA ALA A 46 -14.67 -0.24 -7.58
C ALA A 46 -14.81 -1.57 -6.82
N THR A 47 -14.52 -2.67 -7.50
CA THR A 47 -14.48 -4.01 -6.90
C THR A 47 -13.03 -4.46 -6.89
N LEU A 48 -12.55 -4.98 -5.76
CA LEU A 48 -11.19 -5.51 -5.64
C LEU A 48 -11.25 -7.02 -5.45
N ASP A 49 -10.66 -7.76 -6.39
CA ASP A 49 -10.64 -9.22 -6.37
C ASP A 49 -9.27 -9.77 -5.99
N SER A 50 -8.20 -9.06 -6.36
CA SER A 50 -6.84 -9.54 -6.14
C SER A 50 -5.85 -8.39 -6.02
N CYS A 51 -4.68 -8.74 -5.49
CA CYS A 51 -3.57 -7.80 -5.36
C CYS A 51 -2.25 -8.53 -5.53
N GLU A 52 -1.23 -7.78 -5.92
CA GLU A 52 0.12 -8.32 -6.06
C GLU A 52 1.12 -7.22 -5.77
N VAL A 53 2.11 -7.51 -4.91
CA VAL A 53 3.25 -6.62 -4.72
C VAL A 53 4.20 -6.87 -5.87
N THR A 54 4.28 -5.93 -6.81
CA THR A 54 5.03 -6.12 -8.05
C THR A 54 6.49 -5.73 -7.94
N SER A 55 6.82 -4.79 -7.06
CA SER A 55 8.21 -4.39 -6.83
C SER A 55 8.39 -3.80 -5.44
N VAL A 56 9.58 -3.96 -4.90
CA VAL A 56 9.99 -3.35 -3.64
C VAL A 56 11.45 -2.93 -3.82
N HIS A 57 11.75 -1.67 -3.55
CA HIS A 57 13.13 -1.20 -3.63
C HIS A 57 13.40 -0.09 -2.60
N SER A 58 14.64 -0.03 -2.15
CA SER A 58 15.08 1.01 -1.22
C SER A 58 15.31 2.33 -1.94
N ASP A 59 14.97 3.44 -1.28
CA ASP A 59 15.18 4.79 -1.78
C ASP A 59 15.65 5.63 -0.59
N GLY A 60 16.96 5.68 -0.38
CA GLY A 60 17.52 6.29 0.82
C GLY A 60 17.11 5.53 2.07
N ALA A 61 16.57 6.24 3.06
CA ALA A 61 16.10 5.63 4.31
C ALA A 61 14.70 5.03 4.19
N GLU A 62 14.05 5.23 3.04
CA GLU A 62 12.69 4.75 2.81
C GLU A 62 12.71 3.56 1.84
N VAL A 63 11.58 2.86 1.77
CA VAL A 63 11.40 1.73 0.85
C VAL A 63 10.11 1.97 0.08
N VAL A 64 10.17 1.78 -1.24
CA VAL A 64 9.03 1.98 -2.12
C VAL A 64 8.51 0.62 -2.57
N ALA A 65 7.22 0.37 -2.37
CA ALA A 65 6.55 -0.85 -2.80
C ALA A 65 5.43 -0.50 -3.77
N GLN A 66 5.41 -1.16 -4.93
CA GLN A 66 4.31 -1.01 -5.87
C GLN A 66 3.36 -2.20 -5.72
N ILE A 67 2.08 -1.89 -5.62
CA ILE A 67 1.03 -2.89 -5.42
C ILE A 67 0.02 -2.73 -6.54
N ARG A 68 -0.18 -3.81 -7.30
CA ARG A 68 -1.19 -3.84 -8.35
C ARG A 68 -2.47 -4.44 -7.78
N TYR A 69 -3.56 -3.70 -7.91
CA TYR A 69 -4.89 -4.14 -7.52
C TYR A 69 -5.71 -4.40 -8.77
N SER A 70 -6.48 -5.48 -8.77
CA SER A 70 -7.32 -5.86 -9.91
C SER A 70 -8.73 -6.19 -9.43
N GLY A 71 -9.72 -5.84 -10.24
CA GLY A 71 -11.10 -6.17 -9.95
C GLY A 71 -11.98 -5.91 -11.16
N GLY A 72 -12.91 -6.83 -11.46
CA GLY A 72 -13.68 -6.77 -12.68
C GLY A 72 -12.74 -6.80 -13.88
N ASN A 73 -12.87 -5.80 -14.76
CA ASN A 73 -12.00 -5.66 -15.93
C ASN A 73 -11.01 -4.49 -15.75
N GLU A 74 -10.78 -4.07 -14.51
CA GLU A 74 -9.96 -2.90 -14.22
C GLU A 74 -8.74 -3.27 -13.38
N GLU A 75 -7.69 -2.45 -13.51
CA GLU A 75 -6.46 -2.56 -12.71
C GLU A 75 -5.99 -1.17 -12.32
N ALA A 76 -5.32 -1.10 -11.18
CA ALA A 76 -4.61 0.11 -10.77
C ALA A 76 -3.36 -0.30 -9.99
N THR A 77 -2.26 0.42 -10.21
CA THR A 77 -1.04 0.22 -9.43
C THR A 77 -0.89 1.39 -8.49
N VAL A 78 -0.70 1.07 -7.22
CA VAL A 78 -0.48 2.07 -6.17
C VAL A 78 0.97 1.97 -5.72
N GLU A 79 1.69 3.09 -5.78
CA GLU A 79 3.03 3.18 -5.23
C GLU A 79 2.90 3.62 -3.79
N SER A 80 3.41 2.80 -2.87
CA SER A 80 3.42 3.09 -1.45
C SER A 80 4.85 3.32 -0.99
N ARG A 81 5.08 4.42 -0.28
CA ARG A 81 6.38 4.76 0.27
C ARG A 81 6.34 4.48 1.76
N TRP A 82 7.28 3.68 2.23
CA TRP A 82 7.35 3.20 3.60
C TRP A 82 8.53 3.80 4.33
N ALA A 83 8.31 4.18 5.57
CA ALA A 83 9.35 4.70 6.46
C ALA A 83 9.20 4.06 7.84
N ASP A 84 10.29 4.03 8.60
CA ASP A 84 10.25 3.58 9.98
C ASP A 84 9.62 4.68 10.84
N ARG A 85 8.55 4.33 11.52
CA ARG A 85 7.88 5.21 12.50
C ARG A 85 7.72 4.43 13.80
N ASP A 86 8.45 4.88 14.80
CA ASP A 86 8.41 4.28 16.15
C ASP A 86 8.75 2.78 16.13
N GLY A 87 9.70 2.39 15.29
CA GLY A 87 10.19 1.02 15.21
C GLY A 87 9.37 0.09 14.30
N ALA A 88 8.41 0.63 13.55
CA ALA A 88 7.59 -0.17 12.64
C ALA A 88 7.51 0.47 11.25
N PRO A 89 7.47 -0.35 10.18
CA PRO A 89 7.26 0.19 8.83
C PRO A 89 5.84 0.75 8.70
N LYS A 90 5.74 1.99 8.21
CA LYS A 90 4.46 2.64 7.95
C LYS A 90 4.47 3.31 6.59
N ILE A 91 3.32 3.37 5.96
CA ILE A 91 3.15 4.08 4.69
C ILE A 91 3.07 5.58 4.96
N VAL A 92 3.98 6.33 4.38
CA VAL A 92 4.04 7.79 4.56
C VAL A 92 3.54 8.54 3.33
N ASP A 93 3.43 7.88 2.20
CA ASP A 93 2.95 8.49 0.95
C ASP A 93 2.33 7.43 0.05
N LEU A 94 1.26 7.80 -0.65
CA LEU A 94 0.56 6.95 -1.61
C LEU A 94 0.41 7.71 -2.92
N LYS A 95 0.60 6.98 -4.03
CA LYS A 95 0.47 7.55 -5.37
C LYS A 95 -0.10 6.49 -6.31
N VAL A 96 -1.16 6.83 -7.03
CA VAL A 96 -1.69 5.96 -8.08
C VAL A 96 -0.92 6.24 -9.37
N LEU A 97 -0.37 5.20 -9.95
CA LEU A 97 0.41 5.31 -11.19
C LEU A 97 -0.46 5.25 -12.44
#